data_02407c04eca6daa066c2be10f9a5c78d
#
_entry.id   02407c04eca6daa066c2be10f9a5c78d
#
_cell.length_a   1.000
_cell.length_b   1.000
_cell.length_c   1.000
_cell.angle_alpha   90.00
_cell.angle_beta   90.00
_cell.angle_gamma   90.00
#
_symmetry.space_group_name_H-M   'P 1'
#
loop_
_entity.id
_entity.type
_entity.pdbx_description
1 polymer ?
#
loop_
_entity_poly.entity_id
_entity_poly.type
_entity_poly.pdbx_seq_one_letter_code
_entity_poly.pdbx_strand_id
1 'polypeptide(L)'
;GTAKGHLVREIDALGGEMGRTADASFIQSRMLNLGKGPAVHSLRAQIDRREYSKIMKHKLELQDNLHLKQAEIISIDKNEDGTWQAVTQMNAVYQAKAIIIATGTFLGGRIYVGEVSYAGGPDGLFPANQLGDSLKHLGLRLRRFKTGTPARVLRSSIDFTNLEEQHGDEPVVPFSYDTLEPGENKVTCHVAWTNEDTKKVILENIHRSPLYSGQIEGVGPRYCPSLEDKIVRFADKERHQVFIEPCGLDTEEMYLQGMSSSLPEEVQLAFYRTVKGLEHVEIMRCAYAIEYDCVD
;
A
#
# COMPACT_ATOMS: atom_id res chain seq x y z
N GLY A 1 -8.70 6.92 4.25
CA GLY A 1 -10.15 6.65 4.31
C GLY A 1 -10.62 6.28 5.71
N THR A 2 -11.93 6.26 5.91
CA THR A 2 -12.56 6.04 7.22
C THR A 2 -12.15 4.74 7.92
N ALA A 3 -11.84 3.70 7.17
CA ALA A 3 -11.38 2.41 7.72
C ALA A 3 -9.85 2.31 7.89
N LYS A 4 -9.12 3.41 7.86
CA LYS A 4 -7.65 3.46 8.00
C LYS A 4 -7.25 4.36 9.16
N GLY A 5 -7.36 5.67 9.03
CA GLY A 5 -6.99 6.61 10.10
C GLY A 5 -7.75 6.38 11.41
N HIS A 6 -9.02 6.03 11.36
CA HIS A 6 -9.81 5.71 12.55
C HIS A 6 -9.25 4.47 13.28
N LEU A 7 -8.91 3.40 12.52
CA LEU A 7 -8.32 2.19 13.11
C LEU A 7 -6.93 2.45 13.72
N VAL A 8 -6.14 3.33 13.12
CA VAL A 8 -4.85 3.73 13.71
C VAL A 8 -5.06 4.40 15.08
N ARG A 9 -6.10 5.25 15.20
CA ARG A 9 -6.46 5.87 16.49
C ARG A 9 -6.93 4.85 17.53
N GLU A 10 -7.69 3.83 17.13
CA GLU A 10 -8.12 2.75 18.01
C GLU A 10 -6.93 1.90 18.49
N ILE A 11 -6.00 1.60 17.58
CA ILE A 11 -4.75 0.90 17.91
C ILE A 11 -3.91 1.73 18.88
N ASP A 12 -3.79 3.03 18.64
CA ASP A 12 -3.06 3.97 19.51
C ASP A 12 -3.65 4.00 20.93
N ALA A 13 -4.97 4.07 21.06
CA ALA A 13 -5.68 4.02 22.34
C ALA A 13 -5.43 2.74 23.13
N LEU A 14 -5.04 1.65 22.47
CA LEU A 14 -4.63 0.39 23.08
C LEU A 14 -3.11 0.29 23.33
N GLY A 15 -2.37 1.37 23.14
CA GLY A 15 -0.92 1.43 23.33
C GLY A 15 -0.09 0.98 22.13
N GLY A 16 -0.70 0.92 20.91
CA GLY A 16 0.00 0.51 19.69
C GLY A 16 0.96 1.58 19.16
N GLU A 17 2.01 1.15 18.49
CA GLU A 17 3.12 2.00 18.04
C GLU A 17 2.92 2.69 16.68
N MET A 18 1.88 2.32 15.93
CA MET A 18 1.69 2.81 14.55
C MET A 18 1.49 4.33 14.50
N GLY A 19 0.67 4.89 15.40
CA GLY A 19 0.41 6.32 15.49
C GLY A 19 1.66 7.10 15.87
N ARG A 20 2.35 6.68 16.94
CA ARG A 20 3.59 7.30 17.42
C ARG A 20 4.71 7.28 16.38
N THR A 21 4.87 6.15 15.68
CA THR A 21 5.89 6.03 14.63
C THR A 21 5.51 6.86 13.40
N ALA A 22 4.22 6.97 13.08
CA ALA A 22 3.74 7.86 12.03
C ALA A 22 4.06 9.33 12.37
N ASP A 23 3.81 9.78 13.60
CA ASP A 23 4.11 11.13 14.04
C ASP A 23 5.62 11.45 14.05
N ALA A 24 6.45 10.45 14.33
CA ALA A 24 7.90 10.62 14.31
C ALA A 24 8.50 10.67 12.90
N SER A 25 7.79 10.17 11.88
CA SER A 25 8.30 10.00 10.51
C SER A 25 7.47 10.71 9.44
N PHE A 26 6.42 11.45 9.80
CA PHE A 26 5.64 12.15 8.80
C PHE A 26 6.42 13.31 8.17
N ILE A 27 6.10 13.58 6.93
CA ILE A 27 6.62 14.69 6.14
C ILE A 27 5.51 15.66 5.73
N GLN A 28 4.26 15.21 5.75
CA GLN A 28 3.08 16.06 5.63
C GLN A 28 1.89 15.43 6.36
N SER A 29 1.10 16.25 7.07
CA SER A 29 -0.12 15.83 7.75
C SER A 29 -1.32 16.63 7.24
N ARG A 30 -2.45 15.96 7.03
CA ARG A 30 -3.67 16.58 6.55
C ARG A 30 -4.93 15.86 7.00
N MET A 31 -5.95 16.62 7.39
CA MET A 31 -7.28 16.09 7.65
C MET A 31 -8.06 15.94 6.35
N LEU A 32 -8.57 14.75 6.08
CA LEU A 32 -9.38 14.46 4.91
C LEU A 32 -10.87 14.51 5.23
N ASN A 33 -11.67 14.73 4.19
CA ASN A 33 -13.14 14.74 4.25
C ASN A 33 -13.75 15.88 5.08
N LEU A 34 -13.08 17.01 5.23
CA LEU A 34 -13.60 18.17 5.99
C LEU A 34 -14.95 18.70 5.47
N GLY A 35 -15.23 18.56 4.18
CA GLY A 35 -16.52 18.92 3.58
C GLY A 35 -17.66 17.92 3.85
N LYS A 36 -17.40 16.86 4.63
CA LYS A 36 -18.38 15.85 5.05
C LYS A 36 -18.54 15.91 6.57
N GLY A 37 -19.51 15.22 7.13
CA GLY A 37 -19.72 15.24 8.58
C GLY A 37 -18.51 14.75 9.40
N PRO A 38 -18.35 15.20 10.67
CA PRO A 38 -17.19 14.90 11.51
C PRO A 38 -16.88 13.42 11.67
N ALA A 39 -17.88 12.55 11.62
CA ALA A 39 -17.72 11.10 11.72
C ALA A 39 -16.84 10.49 10.64
N VAL A 40 -16.61 11.18 9.53
CA VAL A 40 -15.76 10.73 8.42
C VAL A 40 -14.49 11.55 8.25
N HIS A 41 -14.23 12.52 9.12
CA HIS A 41 -12.95 13.21 9.18
C HIS A 41 -11.87 12.16 9.46
N SER A 42 -10.82 12.14 8.68
CA SER A 42 -9.77 11.13 8.78
C SER A 42 -8.41 11.75 8.56
N LEU A 43 -7.57 11.68 9.57
CA LEU A 43 -6.20 12.16 9.45
C LEU A 43 -5.43 11.30 8.45
N ARG A 44 -4.60 11.96 7.65
CA ARG A 44 -3.65 11.33 6.73
C ARG A 44 -2.27 11.93 6.97
N ALA A 45 -1.30 11.07 7.22
CA ALA A 45 0.10 11.44 7.23
C ALA A 45 0.79 10.90 5.96
N GLN A 46 1.46 11.77 5.22
CA GLN A 46 2.47 11.37 4.26
C GLN A 46 3.74 11.08 5.04
N ILE A 47 4.25 9.87 4.91
CA ILE A 47 5.33 9.35 5.74
C ILE A 47 6.59 9.18 4.90
N ASP A 48 7.75 9.54 5.46
CA ASP A 48 9.02 9.03 4.97
C ASP A 48 9.09 7.52 5.24
N ARG A 49 9.01 6.74 4.17
CA ARG A 49 8.88 5.27 4.27
C ARG A 49 10.10 4.62 4.90
N ARG A 50 11.29 5.13 4.61
CA ARG A 50 12.55 4.58 5.15
C ARG A 50 12.69 4.91 6.62
N GLU A 51 12.39 6.14 6.99
CA GLU A 51 12.47 6.58 8.38
C GLU A 51 11.42 5.87 9.25
N TYR A 52 10.19 5.69 8.76
CA TYR A 52 9.17 4.89 9.45
C TYR A 52 9.65 3.46 9.74
N SER A 53 10.17 2.79 8.72
CA SER A 53 10.68 1.43 8.84
C SER A 53 11.84 1.33 9.84
N LYS A 54 12.77 2.27 9.79
CA LYS A 54 13.92 2.37 10.69
C LYS A 54 13.48 2.57 12.15
N ILE A 55 12.59 3.54 12.39
CA ILE A 55 12.09 3.84 13.74
C ILE A 55 11.32 2.64 14.31
N MET A 56 10.38 2.07 13.53
CA MET A 56 9.59 0.92 13.97
C MET A 56 10.47 -0.28 14.28
N LYS A 57 11.41 -0.60 13.39
CA LYS A 57 12.35 -1.71 13.61
C LYS A 57 13.15 -1.51 14.88
N HIS A 58 13.71 -0.32 15.08
CA HIS A 58 14.51 -0.02 16.28
C HIS A 58 13.69 -0.14 17.58
N LYS A 59 12.45 0.33 17.60
CA LYS A 59 11.54 0.15 18.73
C LYS A 59 11.29 -1.32 19.05
N LEU A 60 11.07 -2.15 18.02
CA LEU A 60 10.87 -3.59 18.21
C LEU A 60 12.14 -4.28 18.73
N GLU A 61 13.32 -3.87 18.28
CA GLU A 61 14.61 -4.40 18.76
C GLU A 61 14.89 -4.08 20.23
N LEU A 62 14.36 -2.95 20.72
CA LEU A 62 14.52 -2.53 22.13
C LEU A 62 13.41 -3.06 23.04
N GLN A 63 12.39 -3.70 22.50
CA GLN A 63 11.26 -4.18 23.30
C GLN A 63 11.67 -5.40 24.14
N ASP A 64 11.50 -5.31 25.44
CA ASP A 64 11.74 -6.42 26.35
C ASP A 64 10.87 -7.64 26.02
N ASN A 65 11.47 -8.82 26.15
CA ASN A 65 10.83 -10.12 25.86
C ASN A 65 10.33 -10.30 24.41
N LEU A 66 10.83 -9.50 23.47
CA LEU A 66 10.57 -9.62 22.04
C LEU A 66 11.84 -10.04 21.30
N HIS A 67 11.75 -11.13 20.54
CA HIS A 67 12.82 -11.60 19.66
C HIS A 67 12.43 -11.43 18.19
N LEU A 68 13.06 -10.49 17.51
CA LEU A 68 12.85 -10.27 16.08
C LEU A 68 13.72 -11.24 15.28
N LYS A 69 13.08 -12.07 14.43
CA LYS A 69 13.75 -13.05 13.57
C LYS A 69 13.30 -12.88 12.12
N GLN A 70 14.27 -12.91 11.20
CA GLN A 70 14.00 -12.95 9.78
C GLN A 70 13.96 -14.40 9.31
N ALA A 71 12.79 -14.90 8.98
CA ALA A 71 12.58 -16.23 8.42
C ALA A 71 11.23 -16.29 7.69
N GLU A 72 11.15 -17.13 6.67
CA GLU A 72 9.86 -17.51 6.09
C GLU A 72 9.32 -18.72 6.85
N ILE A 73 8.09 -18.63 7.36
CA ILE A 73 7.36 -19.74 7.95
C ILE A 73 6.67 -20.51 6.82
N ILE A 74 6.94 -21.80 6.73
CA ILE A 74 6.39 -22.67 5.68
C ILE A 74 5.26 -23.58 6.19
N SER A 75 5.26 -23.91 7.49
CA SER A 75 4.15 -24.65 8.09
C SER A 75 3.90 -24.27 9.55
N ILE A 76 2.68 -24.49 9.97
CA ILE A 76 2.19 -24.35 11.35
C ILE A 76 1.39 -25.58 11.66
N ASP A 77 1.67 -26.23 12.80
CA ASP A 77 0.97 -27.41 13.27
C ASP A 77 0.67 -27.32 14.76
N LYS A 78 -0.36 -28.01 15.20
CA LYS A 78 -0.71 -28.11 16.62
C LYS A 78 -0.12 -29.40 17.19
N ASN A 79 0.60 -29.31 18.31
CA ASN A 79 1.17 -30.42 19.01
C ASN A 79 0.13 -31.16 19.87
N GLU A 80 0.41 -32.39 20.27
CA GLU A 80 -0.44 -33.20 21.13
C GLU A 80 -0.68 -32.59 22.52
N ASP A 81 0.32 -31.85 23.01
CA ASP A 81 0.25 -31.12 24.30
C ASP A 81 -0.55 -29.81 24.23
N GLY A 82 -1.11 -29.48 23.05
CA GLY A 82 -1.89 -28.29 22.81
C GLY A 82 -1.08 -27.06 22.47
N THR A 83 0.23 -27.12 22.48
CA THR A 83 1.11 -26.07 21.98
C THR A 83 1.11 -26.04 20.44
N TRP A 84 1.73 -25.03 19.86
CA TRP A 84 1.88 -24.87 18.43
C TRP A 84 3.34 -24.94 18.03
N GLN A 85 3.61 -25.41 16.83
CA GLN A 85 4.92 -25.32 16.20
C GLN A 85 4.84 -24.54 14.89
N ALA A 86 5.85 -23.74 14.62
CA ALA A 86 6.06 -23.06 13.35
C ALA A 86 7.42 -23.49 12.77
N VAL A 87 7.43 -23.95 11.53
CA VAL A 87 8.62 -24.43 10.83
C VAL A 87 9.04 -23.41 9.79
N THR A 88 10.32 -23.08 9.77
CA THR A 88 10.90 -22.18 8.77
C THR A 88 11.37 -22.95 7.52
N GLN A 89 11.55 -22.21 6.42
CA GLN A 89 12.16 -22.73 5.19
C GLN A 89 13.57 -23.34 5.39
N MET A 90 14.25 -22.99 6.48
CA MET A 90 15.57 -23.55 6.86
C MET A 90 15.45 -24.68 7.89
N ASN A 91 14.26 -25.26 8.07
CA ASN A 91 13.96 -26.34 9.01
C ASN A 91 14.13 -25.99 10.49
N ALA A 92 14.23 -24.71 10.85
CA ALA A 92 14.16 -24.34 12.26
C ALA A 92 12.71 -24.44 12.77
N VAL A 93 12.55 -25.00 13.97
CA VAL A 93 11.23 -25.21 14.60
C VAL A 93 11.11 -24.29 15.81
N TYR A 94 10.06 -23.49 15.83
CA TYR A 94 9.69 -22.67 16.98
C TYR A 94 8.43 -23.22 17.63
N GLN A 95 8.47 -23.42 18.93
CA GLN A 95 7.31 -23.82 19.73
C GLN A 95 6.72 -22.62 20.46
N ALA A 96 5.39 -22.52 20.49
CA ALA A 96 4.69 -21.42 21.12
C ALA A 96 3.35 -21.86 21.72
N LYS A 97 2.88 -21.16 22.74
CA LYS A 97 1.54 -21.34 23.31
C LYS A 97 0.45 -20.83 22.37
N ALA A 98 0.76 -19.81 21.57
CA ALA A 98 -0.15 -19.22 20.61
C ALA A 98 0.64 -18.65 19.41
N ILE A 99 -0.02 -18.61 18.24
CA ILE A 99 0.53 -18.03 17.01
C ILE A 99 -0.45 -16.97 16.50
N ILE A 100 0.08 -15.81 16.13
CA ILE A 100 -0.66 -14.75 15.43
C ILE A 100 -0.15 -14.68 14.01
N ILE A 101 -1.05 -14.82 13.04
CA ILE A 101 -0.74 -14.75 11.60
C ILE A 101 -1.11 -13.36 11.10
N ALA A 102 -0.12 -12.60 10.68
CA ALA A 102 -0.29 -11.22 10.21
C ALA A 102 0.49 -11.00 8.90
N THR A 103 0.21 -11.81 7.89
CA THR A 103 0.97 -11.93 6.64
C THR A 103 0.76 -10.79 5.65
N GLY A 104 -0.18 -9.88 5.91
CA GLY A 104 -0.46 -8.77 4.98
C GLY A 104 -0.79 -9.28 3.58
N THR A 105 -0.04 -8.81 2.57
CA THR A 105 -0.20 -9.21 1.17
C THR A 105 0.86 -10.20 0.69
N PHE A 106 1.58 -10.85 1.62
CA PHE A 106 2.65 -11.81 1.28
C PHE A 106 2.17 -13.23 1.07
N LEU A 107 1.07 -13.65 1.72
CA LEU A 107 0.58 -15.02 1.69
C LEU A 107 0.11 -15.40 0.28
N GLY A 108 0.78 -16.37 -0.35
CA GLY A 108 0.50 -16.76 -1.73
C GLY A 108 0.59 -15.59 -2.72
N GLY A 109 1.48 -14.63 -2.45
CA GLY A 109 1.61 -13.38 -3.21
C GLY A 109 2.00 -13.61 -4.67
N ARG A 110 1.26 -12.96 -5.59
CA ARG A 110 1.54 -12.98 -7.03
C ARG A 110 1.38 -11.58 -7.62
N ILE A 111 2.40 -11.13 -8.31
CA ILE A 111 2.46 -9.82 -8.96
C ILE A 111 1.98 -9.95 -10.40
N TYR A 112 1.27 -8.93 -10.88
CA TYR A 112 0.76 -8.83 -12.25
C TYR A 112 1.06 -7.46 -12.84
N VAL A 113 1.65 -7.45 -14.03
CA VAL A 113 1.89 -6.27 -14.89
C VAL A 113 1.59 -6.68 -16.33
N GLY A 114 0.48 -6.24 -16.88
CA GLY A 114 0.00 -6.69 -18.19
C GLY A 114 -0.12 -8.20 -18.25
N GLU A 115 0.45 -8.78 -19.29
CA GLU A 115 0.43 -10.21 -19.54
C GLU A 115 1.44 -11.01 -18.65
N VAL A 116 2.29 -10.29 -17.91
CA VAL A 116 3.33 -10.91 -17.07
C VAL A 116 2.83 -11.11 -15.65
N SER A 117 3.06 -12.32 -15.11
CA SER A 117 2.83 -12.58 -13.68
C SER A 117 3.92 -13.46 -13.09
N TYR A 118 4.26 -13.22 -11.83
CA TYR A 118 5.27 -13.98 -11.11
C TYR A 118 4.98 -14.00 -9.60
N ALA A 119 5.50 -15.01 -8.90
CA ALA A 119 5.43 -15.07 -7.45
C ALA A 119 6.23 -13.91 -6.84
N GLY A 120 5.60 -13.10 -6.00
CA GLY A 120 6.22 -11.93 -5.41
C GLY A 120 5.38 -11.33 -4.31
N GLY A 121 6.03 -10.70 -3.35
CA GLY A 121 5.43 -9.88 -2.32
C GLY A 121 5.58 -8.38 -2.62
N PRO A 122 5.09 -7.51 -1.73
CA PRO A 122 5.26 -6.06 -1.88
C PRO A 122 6.74 -5.67 -1.89
N ASP A 123 7.03 -4.59 -2.59
CA ASP A 123 8.37 -3.97 -2.67
C ASP A 123 9.52 -4.89 -3.15
N GLY A 124 9.20 -5.93 -3.93
CA GLY A 124 10.18 -6.87 -4.46
C GLY A 124 10.65 -7.93 -3.47
N LEU A 125 9.98 -8.06 -2.34
CA LEU A 125 10.24 -9.11 -1.36
C LEU A 125 9.62 -10.45 -1.79
N PHE A 126 10.09 -11.55 -1.20
CA PHE A 126 9.58 -12.88 -1.49
C PHE A 126 8.18 -13.11 -0.88
N PRO A 127 7.29 -13.84 -1.57
CA PRO A 127 6.00 -14.22 -1.02
C PRO A 127 6.12 -15.44 -0.10
N ALA A 128 5.17 -15.61 0.82
CA ALA A 128 5.03 -16.82 1.64
C ALA A 128 4.06 -17.79 0.94
N ASN A 129 4.58 -18.66 0.08
CA ASN A 129 3.75 -19.52 -0.76
C ASN A 129 3.31 -20.81 -0.06
N GLN A 130 4.17 -21.41 0.75
CA GLN A 130 3.91 -22.74 1.35
C GLN A 130 2.97 -22.65 2.56
N LEU A 131 2.99 -21.56 3.30
CA LEU A 131 2.17 -21.39 4.49
C LEU A 131 0.66 -21.47 4.20
N GLY A 132 0.22 -21.08 3.01
CA GLY A 132 -1.19 -21.17 2.61
C GLY A 132 -1.74 -22.60 2.67
N ASP A 133 -0.97 -23.57 2.21
CA ASP A 133 -1.38 -24.97 2.25
C ASP A 133 -1.38 -25.55 3.67
N SER A 134 -0.44 -25.15 4.52
CA SER A 134 -0.46 -25.48 5.93
C SER A 134 -1.70 -24.95 6.64
N LEU A 135 -2.12 -23.69 6.35
CA LEU A 135 -3.34 -23.11 6.92
C LEU A 135 -4.61 -23.85 6.48
N LYS A 136 -4.69 -24.27 5.22
CA LYS A 136 -5.79 -25.12 4.73
C LYS A 136 -5.83 -26.46 5.44
N HIS A 137 -4.68 -27.08 5.71
CA HIS A 137 -4.57 -28.32 6.49
C HIS A 137 -5.11 -28.18 7.92
N LEU A 138 -4.93 -27.01 8.52
CA LEU A 138 -5.50 -26.65 9.83
C LEU A 138 -7.01 -26.38 9.76
N GLY A 139 -7.65 -26.50 8.59
CA GLY A 139 -9.09 -26.30 8.40
C GLY A 139 -9.48 -24.85 8.13
N LEU A 140 -8.53 -23.94 7.93
CA LEU A 140 -8.83 -22.55 7.58
C LEU A 140 -9.22 -22.44 6.11
N ARG A 141 -10.32 -21.74 5.83
CA ARG A 141 -10.70 -21.42 4.46
C ARG A 141 -9.96 -20.18 4.01
N LEU A 142 -9.31 -20.26 2.86
CA LEU A 142 -8.63 -19.14 2.23
C LEU A 142 -9.40 -18.66 1.01
N ARG A 143 -9.35 -17.36 0.78
CA ARG A 143 -9.87 -16.70 -0.43
C ARG A 143 -8.80 -15.79 -1.02
N ARG A 144 -8.89 -15.52 -2.33
CA ARG A 144 -7.98 -14.59 -3.00
C ARG A 144 -8.49 -13.16 -2.89
N PHE A 145 -7.61 -12.24 -2.50
CA PHE A 145 -7.80 -10.81 -2.61
C PHE A 145 -6.82 -10.20 -3.61
N LYS A 146 -7.23 -9.10 -4.22
CA LYS A 146 -6.39 -8.31 -5.11
C LYS A 146 -6.30 -6.88 -4.60
N THR A 147 -5.10 -6.36 -4.52
CA THR A 147 -4.85 -4.92 -4.37
C THR A 147 -3.85 -4.44 -5.41
N GLY A 148 -3.51 -3.16 -5.41
CA GLY A 148 -2.54 -2.61 -6.34
C GLY A 148 -1.79 -1.43 -5.75
N THR A 149 -0.67 -1.10 -6.36
CA THR A 149 0.12 0.08 -6.04
C THR A 149 0.35 0.90 -7.31
N PRO A 150 0.35 2.24 -7.22
CA PRO A 150 0.74 3.10 -8.34
C PRO A 150 2.24 3.04 -8.61
N ALA A 151 2.63 3.56 -9.78
CA ALA A 151 4.03 3.72 -10.12
C ALA A 151 4.78 4.65 -9.16
N ARG A 152 6.08 4.44 -9.09
CA ARG A 152 7.06 5.41 -8.58
C ARG A 152 7.74 6.03 -9.76
N VAL A 153 7.84 7.36 -9.74
CA VAL A 153 8.41 8.14 -10.83
C VAL A 153 9.50 9.06 -10.32
N LEU A 154 10.39 9.46 -11.21
CA LEU A 154 11.52 10.34 -10.90
C LEU A 154 11.03 11.79 -10.75
N ARG A 155 11.36 12.45 -9.64
CA ARG A 155 10.93 13.82 -9.34
C ARG A 155 11.36 14.83 -10.42
N SER A 156 12.60 14.73 -10.91
CA SER A 156 13.13 15.65 -11.93
C SER A 156 12.46 15.53 -13.31
N SER A 157 11.67 14.47 -13.53
CA SER A 157 10.90 14.27 -14.75
C SER A 157 9.48 14.86 -14.70
N ILE A 158 9.12 15.53 -13.60
CA ILE A 158 7.80 16.13 -13.38
C ILE A 158 7.91 17.66 -13.57
N ASP A 159 7.01 18.23 -14.35
CA ASP A 159 6.83 19.69 -14.42
C ASP A 159 5.79 20.15 -13.38
N PHE A 160 6.27 20.70 -12.29
CA PHE A 160 5.43 21.23 -11.20
C PHE A 160 4.86 22.62 -11.47
N THR A 161 5.29 23.32 -12.51
CA THR A 161 5.02 24.75 -12.74
C THR A 161 3.54 25.12 -12.74
N ASN A 162 2.69 24.20 -13.22
CA ASN A 162 1.26 24.42 -13.37
C ASN A 162 0.41 23.42 -12.58
N LEU A 163 1.00 22.74 -11.61
CA LEU A 163 0.28 21.82 -10.73
C LEU A 163 -0.24 22.56 -9.49
N GLU A 164 -1.42 22.20 -9.04
CA GLU A 164 -1.99 22.71 -7.79
C GLU A 164 -1.19 22.19 -6.60
N GLU A 165 -0.70 23.09 -5.77
CA GLU A 165 -0.01 22.73 -4.54
C GLU A 165 -1.02 22.29 -3.47
N GLN A 166 -0.72 21.20 -2.77
CA GLN A 166 -1.48 20.73 -1.64
C GLN A 166 -0.60 20.75 -0.39
N HIS A 167 -0.75 21.80 0.39
CA HIS A 167 -0.05 21.96 1.67
C HIS A 167 -0.64 21.06 2.75
N GLY A 168 0.16 20.74 3.77
CA GLY A 168 -0.34 20.15 5.01
C GLY A 168 -1.18 21.12 5.82
N ASP A 169 -1.91 20.61 6.80
CA ASP A 169 -2.72 21.44 7.69
C ASP A 169 -1.84 22.10 8.77
N GLU A 170 -2.20 23.32 9.16
CA GLU A 170 -1.62 24.06 10.28
C GLU A 170 -2.75 24.52 11.22
N PRO A 171 -2.66 24.22 12.51
CA PRO A 171 -1.62 23.42 13.18
C PRO A 171 -1.70 21.92 12.82
N VAL A 172 -0.56 21.24 12.91
CA VAL A 172 -0.49 19.78 12.69
C VAL A 172 -1.25 19.06 13.80
N VAL A 173 -2.13 18.13 13.39
CA VAL A 173 -2.84 17.24 14.32
C VAL A 173 -2.08 15.90 14.34
N PRO A 174 -1.55 15.45 15.51
CA PRO A 174 -0.82 14.18 15.57
C PRO A 174 -1.76 12.98 15.45
N PHE A 175 -1.23 11.83 15.03
CA PHE A 175 -1.96 10.55 15.02
C PHE A 175 -2.12 9.97 16.42
N SER A 176 -1.04 10.02 17.22
CA SER A 176 -1.05 9.49 18.58
C SER A 176 -1.54 10.53 19.58
N TYR A 177 -2.33 10.08 20.52
CA TYR A 177 -2.73 10.89 21.67
C TYR A 177 -1.56 11.17 22.63
N ASP A 178 -0.49 10.38 22.56
CA ASP A 178 0.71 10.55 23.39
C ASP A 178 1.73 11.52 22.77
N THR A 179 1.51 11.96 21.53
CA THR A 179 2.38 12.94 20.87
C THR A 179 1.97 14.35 21.31
N LEU A 180 2.70 14.89 22.28
CA LEU A 180 2.41 16.21 22.88
C LEU A 180 2.87 17.36 21.98
N GLU A 181 4.00 17.18 21.29
CA GLU A 181 4.59 18.16 20.39
C GLU A 181 4.66 17.58 18.98
N PRO A 182 3.64 17.81 18.15
CA PRO A 182 3.66 17.38 16.76
C PRO A 182 4.74 18.13 15.99
N GLY A 183 5.43 17.45 15.08
CA GLY A 183 6.38 18.07 14.17
C GLY A 183 5.71 19.01 13.16
N GLU A 184 6.49 19.49 12.21
CA GLU A 184 6.05 20.42 11.16
C GLU A 184 5.92 19.72 9.81
N ASN A 185 5.08 20.27 8.92
CA ASN A 185 5.01 19.85 7.53
C ASN A 185 6.31 20.22 6.82
N LYS A 186 6.96 19.26 6.16
CA LYS A 186 8.28 19.42 5.52
C LYS A 186 8.20 19.47 4.00
N VAL A 187 7.08 19.01 3.43
CA VAL A 187 6.91 18.91 1.98
C VAL A 187 5.53 19.37 1.57
N THR A 188 5.42 19.73 0.29
CA THR A 188 4.14 19.98 -0.39
C THR A 188 3.88 18.84 -1.37
N CYS A 189 2.68 18.29 -1.37
CA CYS A 189 2.18 17.41 -2.39
C CYS A 189 1.55 18.23 -3.53
N HIS A 190 1.35 17.60 -4.69
CA HIS A 190 0.73 18.28 -5.82
C HIS A 190 -0.48 17.49 -6.32
N VAL A 191 -1.42 18.19 -6.94
CA VAL A 191 -2.63 17.60 -7.51
C VAL A 191 -2.58 17.74 -9.02
N ALA A 192 -2.81 16.64 -9.69
CA ALA A 192 -3.02 16.55 -11.13
C ALA A 192 -4.37 15.86 -11.42
N TRP A 193 -4.74 15.80 -12.68
CA TRP A 193 -6.00 15.21 -13.12
C TRP A 193 -5.80 14.39 -14.38
N THR A 194 -6.43 13.22 -14.43
CA THR A 194 -6.59 12.48 -15.69
C THR A 194 -7.50 13.28 -16.65
N ASN A 195 -7.47 12.92 -17.92
CA ASN A 195 -8.25 13.57 -18.98
C ASN A 195 -8.80 12.52 -19.97
N GLU A 196 -9.45 12.96 -21.04
CA GLU A 196 -10.02 12.07 -22.05
C GLU A 196 -8.95 11.26 -22.79
N ASP A 197 -7.74 11.82 -22.99
CA ASP A 197 -6.63 11.05 -23.60
C ASP A 197 -6.15 9.94 -22.67
N THR A 198 -6.08 10.20 -21.35
CA THR A 198 -5.81 9.16 -20.35
C THR A 198 -6.83 8.02 -20.44
N LYS A 199 -8.11 8.38 -20.50
CA LYS A 199 -9.22 7.44 -20.61
C LYS A 199 -9.14 6.63 -21.91
N LYS A 200 -8.85 7.28 -23.03
CA LYS A 200 -8.69 6.66 -24.34
C LYS A 200 -7.58 5.61 -24.33
N VAL A 201 -6.37 5.97 -23.90
CA VAL A 201 -5.22 5.04 -23.83
C VAL A 201 -5.57 3.80 -23.00
N ILE A 202 -6.22 3.98 -21.84
CA ILE A 202 -6.59 2.87 -20.98
C ILE A 202 -7.65 1.97 -21.62
N LEU A 203 -8.72 2.55 -22.20
CA LEU A 203 -9.80 1.77 -22.82
C LEU A 203 -9.33 0.99 -24.05
N GLU A 204 -8.44 1.55 -24.85
CA GLU A 204 -7.84 0.85 -25.99
C GLU A 204 -7.01 -0.37 -25.57
N ASN A 205 -6.45 -0.36 -24.35
CA ASN A 205 -5.60 -1.42 -23.80
C ASN A 205 -6.27 -2.24 -22.68
N ILE A 206 -7.55 -2.03 -22.41
CA ILE A 206 -8.25 -2.65 -21.26
C ILE A 206 -8.19 -4.19 -21.29
N HIS A 207 -8.22 -4.78 -22.48
CA HIS A 207 -8.12 -6.23 -22.71
C HIS A 207 -6.79 -6.84 -22.27
N ARG A 208 -5.73 -6.01 -22.09
CA ARG A 208 -4.41 -6.39 -21.62
C ARG A 208 -4.28 -6.30 -20.09
N SER A 209 -5.30 -5.79 -19.43
CA SER A 209 -5.32 -5.77 -17.96
C SER A 209 -5.59 -7.17 -17.41
N PRO A 210 -4.77 -7.69 -16.49
CA PRO A 210 -4.97 -8.99 -15.83
C PRO A 210 -6.34 -9.12 -15.16
N LEU A 211 -6.90 -8.00 -14.70
CA LEU A 211 -8.23 -7.96 -14.10
C LEU A 211 -9.34 -8.21 -15.14
N TYR A 212 -9.21 -7.66 -16.35
CA TYR A 212 -10.22 -7.74 -17.41
C TYR A 212 -10.00 -8.93 -18.34
N SER A 213 -8.78 -9.48 -18.40
CA SER A 213 -8.47 -10.72 -19.13
C SER A 213 -8.81 -12.00 -18.33
N GLY A 214 -9.20 -11.88 -17.06
CA GLY A 214 -9.55 -13.02 -16.20
C GLY A 214 -8.35 -13.76 -15.60
N GLN A 215 -7.15 -13.18 -15.68
CA GLN A 215 -5.95 -13.77 -15.02
C GLN A 215 -5.97 -13.59 -13.48
N ILE A 216 -6.58 -12.51 -12.99
CA ILE A 216 -6.78 -12.24 -11.58
C ILE A 216 -8.14 -12.81 -11.16
N GLU A 217 -8.13 -13.75 -10.23
CA GLU A 217 -9.33 -14.35 -9.64
C GLU A 217 -9.80 -13.60 -8.38
N GLY A 218 -8.86 -12.92 -7.72
CA GLY A 218 -9.09 -12.23 -6.46
C GLY A 218 -10.01 -11.02 -6.59
N VAL A 219 -10.89 -10.87 -5.60
CA VAL A 219 -11.77 -9.70 -5.50
C VAL A 219 -11.01 -8.54 -4.87
N GLY A 220 -11.04 -7.37 -5.51
CA GLY A 220 -10.48 -6.15 -4.93
C GLY A 220 -11.25 -5.69 -3.69
N PRO A 221 -10.57 -5.23 -2.62
CA PRO A 221 -11.25 -4.56 -1.51
C PRO A 221 -12.08 -3.38 -2.04
N ARG A 222 -13.24 -3.14 -1.43
CA ARG A 222 -14.22 -2.13 -1.88
C ARG A 222 -13.62 -0.74 -2.16
N TYR A 223 -12.56 -0.37 -1.46
CA TYR A 223 -11.98 0.99 -1.51
C TYR A 223 -10.60 1.06 -2.17
N CYS A 224 -10.21 0.06 -2.97
CA CYS A 224 -8.94 0.06 -3.71
C CYS A 224 -9.14 -0.26 -5.21
N PRO A 225 -9.95 0.54 -5.95
CA PRO A 225 -10.06 0.37 -7.38
C PRO A 225 -8.78 0.82 -8.07
N SER A 226 -8.35 0.08 -9.08
CA SER A 226 -7.32 0.55 -10.00
C SER A 226 -7.83 1.71 -10.87
N LEU A 227 -6.96 2.35 -11.63
CA LEU A 227 -7.37 3.45 -12.52
C LEU A 227 -8.29 2.92 -13.63
N GLU A 228 -7.99 1.76 -14.19
CA GLU A 228 -8.86 1.10 -15.18
C GLU A 228 -10.23 0.77 -14.58
N ASP A 229 -10.32 0.33 -13.32
CA ASP A 229 -11.59 0.14 -12.63
C ASP A 229 -12.39 1.43 -12.48
N LYS A 230 -11.71 2.53 -12.17
CA LYS A 230 -12.37 3.83 -12.02
C LYS A 230 -12.94 4.31 -13.35
N ILE A 231 -12.19 4.15 -14.44
CA ILE A 231 -12.59 4.58 -15.77
C ILE A 231 -13.78 3.75 -16.27
N VAL A 232 -13.80 2.45 -16.04
CA VAL A 232 -14.90 1.58 -16.46
C VAL A 232 -16.14 1.78 -15.58
N ARG A 233 -15.99 1.81 -14.26
CA ARG A 233 -17.12 1.90 -13.31
C ARG A 233 -17.74 3.30 -13.20
N PHE A 234 -16.96 4.34 -13.47
CA PHE A 234 -17.39 5.74 -13.40
C PHE A 234 -17.16 6.41 -14.75
N ALA A 235 -17.67 5.79 -15.81
CA ALA A 235 -17.48 6.23 -17.19
C ALA A 235 -18.05 7.64 -17.48
N ASP A 236 -18.99 8.11 -16.67
CA ASP A 236 -19.61 9.44 -16.68
C ASP A 236 -18.70 10.52 -16.10
N LYS A 237 -17.62 10.14 -15.39
CA LYS A 237 -16.67 11.11 -14.86
C LYS A 237 -15.64 11.51 -15.92
N GLU A 238 -15.55 12.82 -16.14
CA GLU A 238 -14.59 13.40 -17.09
C GLU A 238 -13.13 13.22 -16.66
N ARG A 239 -12.86 13.23 -15.35
CA ARG A 239 -11.50 13.17 -14.81
C ARG A 239 -11.46 12.54 -13.41
N HIS A 240 -10.31 11.98 -13.06
CA HIS A 240 -9.98 11.46 -11.74
C HIS A 240 -8.79 12.22 -11.16
N GLN A 241 -8.85 12.48 -9.87
CA GLN A 241 -7.79 13.17 -9.14
C GLN A 241 -6.58 12.26 -8.96
N VAL A 242 -5.40 12.84 -9.14
CA VAL A 242 -4.09 12.24 -8.94
C VAL A 242 -3.35 13.08 -7.93
N PHE A 243 -2.76 12.43 -6.91
CA PHE A 243 -1.85 13.09 -5.99
C PHE A 243 -0.43 12.67 -6.30
N ILE A 244 0.45 13.65 -6.44
CA ILE A 244 1.88 13.48 -6.67
C ILE A 244 2.57 13.73 -5.33
N GLU A 245 3.09 12.66 -4.74
CA GLU A 245 3.50 12.63 -3.33
C GLU A 245 4.95 12.17 -3.20
N PRO A 246 5.82 12.90 -2.47
CA PRO A 246 7.18 12.42 -2.19
C PRO A 246 7.16 11.18 -1.30
N CYS A 247 8.04 10.21 -1.59
CA CYS A 247 8.18 8.98 -0.81
C CYS A 247 9.08 9.13 0.42
N GLY A 248 9.76 10.25 0.56
CA GLY A 248 10.67 10.57 1.66
C GLY A 248 11.39 11.89 1.42
N LEU A 249 12.24 12.29 2.35
CA LEU A 249 13.04 13.52 2.25
C LEU A 249 14.32 13.31 1.45
N ASP A 250 14.93 12.14 1.56
CA ASP A 250 16.21 11.79 0.95
C ASP A 250 16.04 10.86 -0.25
N THR A 251 15.02 11.13 -1.10
CA THR A 251 14.76 10.35 -2.31
C THR A 251 14.11 11.21 -3.38
N GLU A 252 14.45 10.93 -4.64
CA GLU A 252 13.79 11.51 -5.81
C GLU A 252 12.53 10.74 -6.24
N GLU A 253 12.12 9.74 -5.45
CA GLU A 253 10.99 8.88 -5.74
C GLU A 253 9.67 9.58 -5.41
N MET A 254 8.81 9.75 -6.42
CA MET A 254 7.47 10.31 -6.27
C MET A 254 6.40 9.23 -6.50
N TYR A 255 5.36 9.26 -5.69
CA TYR A 255 4.23 8.32 -5.70
C TYR A 255 3.03 8.93 -6.40
N LEU A 256 2.47 8.26 -7.41
CA LEU A 256 1.31 8.73 -8.15
C LEU A 256 0.00 8.18 -7.55
N GLN A 257 -0.38 8.68 -6.38
CA GLN A 257 -1.58 8.21 -5.68
C GLN A 257 -2.85 8.42 -6.52
N GLY A 258 -3.62 7.37 -6.67
CA GLY A 258 -4.84 7.37 -7.48
C GLY A 258 -4.68 6.75 -8.87
N MET A 259 -3.44 6.45 -9.29
CA MET A 259 -3.09 5.87 -10.59
C MET A 259 -2.56 4.43 -10.47
N SER A 260 -2.98 3.65 -9.47
CA SER A 260 -2.62 2.23 -9.44
C SER A 260 -3.22 1.52 -10.65
N SER A 261 -2.43 0.68 -11.28
CA SER A 261 -2.78 -0.03 -12.51
C SER A 261 -2.07 -1.37 -12.57
N SER A 262 -2.61 -2.28 -13.34
CA SER A 262 -1.95 -3.53 -13.70
C SER A 262 -1.71 -3.66 -15.21
N LEU A 263 -1.92 -2.61 -15.97
CA LEU A 263 -1.62 -2.56 -17.41
C LEU A 263 -0.10 -2.71 -17.66
N PRO A 264 0.31 -3.12 -18.86
CA PRO A 264 1.72 -3.22 -19.23
C PRO A 264 2.49 -1.90 -19.04
N GLU A 265 3.80 -1.98 -18.82
CA GLU A 265 4.65 -0.80 -18.52
C GLU A 265 4.57 0.28 -19.58
N GLU A 266 4.62 -0.09 -20.86
CA GLU A 266 4.53 0.87 -21.96
C GLU A 266 3.16 1.57 -22.03
N VAL A 267 2.09 0.89 -21.63
CA VAL A 267 0.75 1.48 -21.52
C VAL A 267 0.67 2.41 -20.33
N GLN A 268 1.29 2.01 -19.19
CA GLN A 268 1.38 2.89 -18.02
C GLN A 268 2.10 4.19 -18.37
N LEU A 269 3.24 4.11 -19.03
CA LEU A 269 3.99 5.29 -19.45
C LEU A 269 3.16 6.15 -20.41
N ALA A 270 2.45 5.53 -21.37
CA ALA A 270 1.61 6.24 -22.31
C ALA A 270 0.49 7.04 -21.61
N PHE A 271 -0.26 6.43 -20.70
CA PHE A 271 -1.33 7.16 -20.02
C PHE A 271 -0.82 8.14 -18.95
N TYR A 272 0.32 7.89 -18.29
CA TYR A 272 0.91 8.90 -17.39
C TYR A 272 1.26 10.16 -18.15
N ARG A 273 1.83 10.04 -19.34
CA ARG A 273 2.25 11.18 -20.19
C ARG A 273 1.10 11.99 -20.77
N THR A 274 -0.13 11.55 -20.66
CA THR A 274 -1.31 12.35 -20.99
C THR A 274 -1.71 13.33 -19.89
N VAL A 275 -1.20 13.14 -18.68
CA VAL A 275 -1.52 13.96 -17.51
C VAL A 275 -0.64 15.20 -17.48
N LYS A 276 -1.26 16.39 -17.31
CA LYS A 276 -0.53 17.65 -17.23
C LYS A 276 0.51 17.62 -16.11
N GLY A 277 1.75 18.01 -16.45
CA GLY A 277 2.92 17.96 -15.57
C GLY A 277 3.66 16.63 -15.59
N LEU A 278 3.12 15.59 -16.25
CA LEU A 278 3.74 14.27 -16.37
C LEU A 278 4.15 13.93 -17.82
N GLU A 279 4.14 14.90 -18.73
CA GLU A 279 4.40 14.69 -20.17
C GLU A 279 5.78 14.05 -20.45
N HIS A 280 6.73 14.30 -19.57
CA HIS A 280 8.10 13.77 -19.67
C HIS A 280 8.45 12.78 -18.55
N VAL A 281 7.42 12.26 -17.85
CA VAL A 281 7.63 11.42 -16.68
C VAL A 281 8.46 10.17 -17.00
N GLU A 282 9.34 9.82 -16.07
CA GLU A 282 10.16 8.61 -16.08
C GLU A 282 9.75 7.68 -14.94
N ILE A 283 9.43 6.43 -15.29
CA ILE A 283 9.04 5.42 -14.32
C ILE A 283 10.30 4.83 -13.66
N MET A 284 10.41 4.93 -12.35
CA MET A 284 11.43 4.25 -11.54
C MET A 284 10.97 2.82 -11.16
N ARG A 285 9.66 2.64 -10.95
CA ARG A 285 9.01 1.36 -10.68
C ARG A 285 7.60 1.39 -11.23
N CYS A 286 7.23 0.39 -12.00
CA CYS A 286 5.87 0.27 -12.55
C CYS A 286 4.82 0.12 -11.45
N ALA A 287 3.61 0.55 -11.74
CA ALA A 287 2.43 0.10 -11.02
C ALA A 287 2.24 -1.40 -11.24
N TYR A 288 1.65 -2.08 -10.26
CA TYR A 288 1.31 -3.49 -10.37
C TYR A 288 0.08 -3.84 -9.54
N ALA A 289 -0.58 -4.91 -9.92
CA ALA A 289 -1.51 -5.58 -9.01
C ALA A 289 -0.80 -6.69 -8.26
N ILE A 290 -1.19 -6.90 -7.02
CA ILE A 290 -0.81 -8.07 -6.23
C ILE A 290 -2.07 -8.82 -5.81
N GLU A 291 -2.06 -10.12 -6.06
CA GLU A 291 -3.07 -11.05 -5.59
C GLU A 291 -2.47 -11.88 -4.45
N TYR A 292 -3.23 -12.13 -3.39
CA TYR A 292 -2.75 -12.79 -2.18
C TYR A 292 -3.87 -13.55 -1.48
N ASP A 293 -3.49 -14.51 -0.63
CA ASP A 293 -4.43 -15.26 0.18
C ASP A 293 -4.80 -14.51 1.46
N CYS A 294 -6.05 -14.63 1.84
CA CYS A 294 -6.60 -14.11 3.08
C CYS A 294 -7.53 -15.17 3.68
N VAL A 295 -7.58 -15.26 5.00
CA VAL A 295 -8.57 -16.11 5.70
C VAL A 295 -9.96 -15.54 5.44
N ASP A 296 -10.91 -16.45 5.10
CA ASP A 296 -12.30 -16.11 4.78
C ASP A 296 -13.10 -15.78 6.04
#